data_90a0df47b804a0207578156373f30134
#
_entry.id   90a0df47b804a0207578156373f30134
#
_cell.length_a   1.000
_cell.length_b   1.000
_cell.length_c   1.000
_cell.angle_alpha   90.00
_cell.angle_beta   90.00
_cell.angle_gamma   90.00
#
_symmetry.space_group_name_H-M   'P 1'
#
loop_
_entity.id
_entity.type
_entity.pdbx_description
1 polymer ?
#
loop_
_entity_poly.entity_id
_entity_poly.type
_entity_poly.pdbx_seq_one_letter_code
_entity_poly.pdbx_strand_id
1 'polypeptide(L)'
;MQQEYYLGIMSGTSLDGVDIALMAFAEQPQFIVGQFTPMPTDLRQDLLQLVSEGSTTLQQLGELDQRLALLYADSVNRFLAEHHLQPHRIRAIGCHGQTVWHAPLGDFPFTMQLGDMNLLAARTDIDVVGDFRRKDMAFGGQGAPLVPAFHQALFYDEQWATVVLNIGGISNISVLLPNQPIIGYDTGPGNALMDGWIARHLGHTFDADGQWARGGKVRSDLLTKMLDEPYFQLPPPKSTGRELFNLTWLEKTLAKTTVLEGDIPPQDVQATLLEFTAQSIALALRQIATPLPRRLLVCGGGAKNGTLMARLQALLPNWQLHKTDDVGLDIDYVEAAAFAWLAYQRIHNLPSNLPSVTGAKSAVSLGAIFPAEKHV
;
A
#
# COMPACT_ATOMS: atom_id res chain seq x y z
N MET A 1 -15.08 -4.65 -26.62
CA MET A 1 -15.04 -3.23 -26.18
C MET A 1 -13.79 -2.59 -26.76
N GLN A 2 -13.82 -1.28 -27.05
CA GLN A 2 -12.62 -0.56 -27.48
C GLN A 2 -11.69 -0.45 -26.26
N GLN A 3 -10.39 -0.65 -26.44
CA GLN A 3 -9.39 -0.54 -25.38
C GLN A 3 -9.26 0.91 -24.92
N GLU A 4 -9.38 1.13 -23.62
CA GLU A 4 -9.22 2.44 -22.97
C GLU A 4 -7.98 2.44 -22.07
N TYR A 5 -7.27 3.57 -22.03
CA TYR A 5 -6.09 3.76 -21.21
C TYR A 5 -6.36 4.71 -20.05
N TYR A 6 -5.87 4.36 -18.88
CA TYR A 6 -5.97 5.17 -17.66
C TYR A 6 -4.61 5.24 -16.99
N LEU A 7 -4.30 6.38 -16.42
CA LEU A 7 -3.16 6.52 -15.50
C LEU A 7 -3.64 6.44 -14.06
N GLY A 8 -2.88 5.79 -13.22
CA GLY A 8 -3.07 5.84 -11.78
C GLY A 8 -1.88 6.52 -11.11
N ILE A 9 -2.14 7.36 -10.14
CA ILE A 9 -1.14 8.08 -9.34
C ILE A 9 -1.29 7.69 -7.89
N MET A 10 -0.19 7.25 -7.28
CA MET A 10 -0.10 6.97 -5.86
C MET A 10 1.09 7.68 -5.24
N SER A 11 0.87 8.32 -4.11
CA SER A 11 1.91 8.79 -3.20
C SER A 11 1.59 8.22 -1.82
N GLY A 12 2.46 7.32 -1.35
CA GLY A 12 2.27 6.58 -0.10
C GLY A 12 2.67 7.35 1.15
N THR A 13 2.43 6.75 2.31
CA THR A 13 2.79 7.34 3.61
C THR A 13 4.30 7.34 3.89
N SER A 14 5.10 6.66 3.08
CA SER A 14 6.57 6.72 3.10
C SER A 14 7.12 8.07 2.64
N LEU A 15 6.34 8.81 1.82
CA LEU A 15 6.72 10.11 1.26
C LEU A 15 8.05 10.05 0.47
N ASP A 16 8.36 8.93 -0.16
CA ASP A 16 9.56 8.75 -0.97
C ASP A 16 9.38 9.24 -2.41
N GLY A 17 8.15 9.19 -2.93
CA GLY A 17 7.86 9.69 -4.27
C GLY A 17 6.43 9.46 -4.73
N VAL A 18 6.29 9.54 -6.05
CA VAL A 18 5.04 9.38 -6.78
C VAL A 18 5.18 8.20 -7.74
N ASP A 19 4.33 7.22 -7.58
CA ASP A 19 4.18 6.11 -8.51
C ASP A 19 3.11 6.42 -9.54
N ILE A 20 3.42 6.20 -10.82
CA ILE A 20 2.47 6.27 -11.92
C ILE A 20 2.39 4.90 -12.58
N ALA A 21 1.17 4.43 -12.83
CA ALA A 21 0.91 3.21 -13.57
C ALA A 21 -0.01 3.48 -14.77
N LEU A 22 0.37 3.02 -15.96
CA LEU A 22 -0.49 2.98 -17.12
C LEU A 22 -1.20 1.63 -17.17
N MET A 23 -2.52 1.69 -17.16
CA MET A 23 -3.39 0.54 -17.29
C MET A 23 -4.20 0.59 -18.58
N ALA A 24 -4.37 -0.55 -19.22
CA ALA A 24 -5.31 -0.75 -20.32
C ALA A 24 -6.52 -1.56 -19.84
N PHE A 25 -7.71 -1.13 -20.22
CA PHE A 25 -8.96 -1.82 -19.92
C PHE A 25 -9.68 -2.19 -21.20
N ALA A 26 -9.93 -3.50 -21.37
CA ALA A 26 -10.70 -4.10 -22.44
C ALA A 26 -11.58 -5.21 -21.84
N GLU A 27 -11.32 -6.49 -22.17
CA GLU A 27 -11.98 -7.63 -21.52
C GLU A 27 -11.43 -7.88 -20.11
N GLN A 28 -10.12 -7.68 -19.95
CA GLN A 28 -9.45 -7.75 -18.64
C GLN A 28 -8.49 -6.56 -18.46
N PRO A 29 -8.33 -6.08 -17.22
CA PRO A 29 -7.33 -5.07 -16.91
C PRO A 29 -5.90 -5.56 -17.20
N GLN A 30 -5.08 -4.71 -17.81
CA GLN A 30 -3.68 -5.00 -18.10
C GLN A 30 -2.79 -3.85 -17.63
N PHE A 31 -1.77 -4.18 -16.85
CA PHE A 31 -0.67 -3.26 -16.56
C PHE A 31 0.23 -3.15 -17.79
N ILE A 32 0.57 -1.94 -18.18
CA ILE A 32 1.42 -1.67 -19.35
C ILE A 32 2.83 -1.27 -18.92
N VAL A 33 2.94 -0.23 -18.10
CA VAL A 33 4.21 0.30 -17.62
C VAL A 33 4.00 1.18 -16.40
N GLY A 34 4.99 1.24 -15.52
CA GLY A 34 5.03 2.13 -14.37
C GLY A 34 6.25 3.03 -14.38
N GLN A 35 6.17 4.13 -13.64
CA GLN A 35 7.27 5.07 -13.46
C GLN A 35 7.23 5.68 -12.06
N PHE A 36 8.39 5.78 -11.44
CA PHE A 36 8.57 6.43 -10.13
C PHE A 36 9.21 7.81 -10.31
N THR A 37 8.68 8.80 -9.58
CA THR A 37 9.28 10.14 -9.47
C THR A 37 9.59 10.42 -8.01
N PRO A 38 10.86 10.69 -7.64
CA PRO A 38 11.22 10.99 -6.25
C PRO A 38 10.52 12.24 -5.73
N MET A 39 10.13 12.23 -4.45
CA MET A 39 9.61 13.41 -3.77
C MET A 39 10.74 14.44 -3.57
N PRO A 40 10.56 15.71 -3.95
CA PRO A 40 11.52 16.76 -3.62
C PRO A 40 11.77 16.85 -2.12
N THR A 41 13.03 17.00 -1.72
CA THR A 41 13.46 16.93 -0.31
C THR A 41 12.74 17.93 0.58
N ASP A 42 12.57 19.16 0.11
CA ASP A 42 11.88 20.24 0.82
C ASP A 42 10.38 19.92 1.00
N LEU A 43 9.70 19.49 -0.08
CA LEU A 43 8.31 19.09 -0.01
C LEU A 43 8.11 17.89 0.94
N ARG A 44 9.02 16.91 0.88
CA ARG A 44 9.00 15.76 1.79
C ARG A 44 9.14 16.16 3.25
N GLN A 45 10.05 17.10 3.55
CA GLN A 45 10.26 17.59 4.92
C GLN A 45 9.00 18.30 5.46
N ASP A 46 8.39 19.18 4.66
CA ASP A 46 7.19 19.91 5.03
C ASP A 46 5.99 18.94 5.28
N LEU A 47 5.84 17.92 4.42
CA LEU A 47 4.80 16.89 4.60
C LEU A 47 5.05 16.04 5.84
N LEU A 48 6.30 15.64 6.10
CA LEU A 48 6.66 14.89 7.32
C LEU A 48 6.35 15.72 8.56
N GLN A 49 6.67 17.01 8.56
CA GLN A 49 6.34 17.91 9.66
C GLN A 49 4.84 17.98 9.87
N LEU A 50 4.05 18.23 8.81
CA LEU A 50 2.59 18.28 8.88
C LEU A 50 2.00 17.00 9.49
N VAL A 51 2.42 15.83 9.01
CA VAL A 51 1.89 14.54 9.48
C VAL A 51 2.31 14.24 10.91
N SER A 52 3.54 14.61 11.32
CA SER A 52 4.05 14.35 12.67
C SER A 52 3.48 15.30 13.73
N GLU A 53 3.31 16.58 13.40
CA GLU A 53 2.78 17.59 14.31
C GLU A 53 1.24 17.61 14.35
N GLY A 54 0.59 17.19 13.27
CA GLY A 54 -0.88 17.19 13.14
C GLY A 54 -1.50 18.59 13.13
N SER A 55 -0.68 19.63 12.89
CA SER A 55 -1.10 21.04 12.88
C SER A 55 -0.31 21.86 11.88
N THR A 56 -0.97 22.84 11.25
CA THR A 56 -0.35 23.78 10.30
C THR A 56 -1.23 25.02 10.12
N THR A 57 -0.75 26.03 9.43
CA THR A 57 -1.58 27.15 9.00
C THR A 57 -2.38 26.81 7.75
N LEU A 58 -3.52 27.48 7.54
CA LEU A 58 -4.32 27.31 6.31
C LEU A 58 -3.52 27.66 5.05
N GLN A 59 -2.63 28.66 5.16
CA GLN A 59 -1.76 29.04 4.04
C GLN A 59 -0.80 27.92 3.70
N GLN A 60 -0.06 27.37 4.66
CA GLN A 60 0.86 26.25 4.44
C GLN A 60 0.15 25.02 3.90
N LEU A 61 -1.06 24.72 4.41
CA LEU A 61 -1.84 23.60 3.90
C LEU A 61 -2.19 23.79 2.42
N GLY A 62 -2.65 25.00 2.03
CA GLY A 62 -2.96 25.32 0.64
C GLY A 62 -1.72 25.30 -0.27
N GLU A 63 -0.57 25.78 0.23
CA GLU A 63 0.69 25.74 -0.53
C GLU A 63 1.17 24.29 -0.76
N LEU A 64 1.04 23.40 0.24
CA LEU A 64 1.36 21.97 0.11
C LEU A 64 0.45 21.27 -0.88
N ASP A 65 -0.85 21.58 -0.86
CA ASP A 65 -1.83 21.06 -1.80
C ASP A 65 -1.46 21.38 -3.26
N GLN A 66 -1.09 22.65 -3.53
CA GLN A 66 -0.65 23.11 -4.84
C GLN A 66 0.70 22.51 -5.27
N ARG A 67 1.68 22.44 -4.36
CA ARG A 67 3.00 21.85 -4.65
C ARG A 67 2.92 20.38 -5.00
N LEU A 68 2.07 19.62 -4.32
CA LEU A 68 1.80 18.21 -4.65
C LEU A 68 1.14 18.08 -6.02
N ALA A 69 0.13 18.90 -6.31
CA ALA A 69 -0.55 18.86 -7.60
C ALA A 69 0.42 19.17 -8.76
N LEU A 70 1.32 20.13 -8.59
CA LEU A 70 2.37 20.43 -9.57
C LEU A 70 3.33 19.25 -9.75
N LEU A 71 3.78 18.62 -8.66
CA LEU A 71 4.61 17.43 -8.74
C LEU A 71 3.92 16.29 -9.50
N TYR A 72 2.63 16.05 -9.24
CA TYR A 72 1.84 15.05 -9.97
C TYR A 72 1.72 15.39 -11.45
N ALA A 73 1.41 16.64 -11.78
CA ALA A 73 1.28 17.09 -13.16
C ALA A 73 2.61 16.99 -13.94
N ASP A 74 3.71 17.41 -13.33
CA ASP A 74 5.04 17.29 -13.94
C ASP A 74 5.44 15.84 -14.15
N SER A 75 5.10 14.95 -13.17
CA SER A 75 5.36 13.52 -13.28
C SER A 75 4.56 12.89 -14.41
N VAL A 76 3.27 13.23 -14.55
CA VAL A 76 2.41 12.76 -15.65
C VAL A 76 2.93 13.26 -17.01
N ASN A 77 3.23 14.55 -17.13
CA ASN A 77 3.71 15.12 -18.40
C ASN A 77 5.04 14.50 -18.83
N ARG A 78 5.95 14.24 -17.88
CA ARG A 78 7.19 13.52 -18.14
C ARG A 78 6.91 12.09 -18.58
N PHE A 79 6.03 11.37 -17.88
CA PHE A 79 5.62 10.02 -18.24
C PHE A 79 5.07 9.96 -19.67
N LEU A 80 4.16 10.87 -20.04
CA LEU A 80 3.60 10.95 -21.38
C LEU A 80 4.68 11.20 -22.44
N ALA A 81 5.61 12.10 -22.18
CA ALA A 81 6.72 12.42 -23.08
C ALA A 81 7.66 11.22 -23.28
N GLU A 82 8.08 10.55 -22.20
CA GLU A 82 8.98 9.41 -22.21
C GLU A 82 8.37 8.19 -22.93
N HIS A 83 7.05 8.00 -22.80
CA HIS A 83 6.36 6.88 -23.45
C HIS A 83 5.69 7.27 -24.79
N HIS A 84 5.97 8.47 -25.31
CA HIS A 84 5.42 8.97 -26.59
C HIS A 84 3.89 8.94 -26.64
N LEU A 85 3.22 9.18 -25.51
CA LEU A 85 1.77 9.22 -25.39
C LEU A 85 1.24 10.66 -25.50
N GLN A 86 0.08 10.79 -26.13
CA GLN A 86 -0.64 12.09 -26.17
C GLN A 86 -1.72 12.10 -25.09
N PRO A 87 -2.01 13.24 -24.45
CA PRO A 87 -3.04 13.35 -23.40
C PRO A 87 -4.40 12.77 -23.81
N HIS A 88 -4.85 13.03 -25.05
CA HIS A 88 -6.13 12.54 -25.56
C HIS A 88 -6.24 11.00 -25.67
N ARG A 89 -5.13 10.27 -25.57
CA ARG A 89 -5.11 8.80 -25.52
C ARG A 89 -5.43 8.25 -24.15
N ILE A 90 -5.32 9.07 -23.11
CA ILE A 90 -5.62 8.71 -21.74
C ILE A 90 -7.04 9.15 -21.42
N ARG A 91 -7.89 8.23 -21.04
CA ARG A 91 -9.31 8.51 -20.76
C ARG A 91 -9.50 9.31 -19.47
N ALA A 92 -8.75 8.97 -18.43
CA ALA A 92 -8.68 9.73 -17.18
C ALA A 92 -7.45 9.33 -16.35
N ILE A 93 -7.08 10.20 -15.41
CA ILE A 93 -6.12 9.95 -14.35
C ILE A 93 -6.87 9.62 -13.07
N GLY A 94 -6.54 8.51 -12.39
CA GLY A 94 -6.96 8.23 -11.03
C GLY A 94 -5.89 8.69 -10.05
N CYS A 95 -6.14 9.75 -9.29
CA CYS A 95 -5.17 10.30 -8.35
C CYS A 95 -5.64 10.11 -6.91
N HIS A 96 -4.85 9.35 -6.12
CA HIS A 96 -5.11 9.18 -4.69
C HIS A 96 -4.95 10.50 -3.92
N GLY A 97 -3.97 11.32 -4.31
CA GLY A 97 -3.44 12.40 -3.48
C GLY A 97 -2.57 11.88 -2.35
N GLN A 98 -2.06 12.77 -1.51
CA GLN A 98 -1.25 12.45 -0.34
C GLN A 98 -2.09 12.49 0.92
N THR A 99 -2.30 11.36 1.58
CA THR A 99 -3.01 11.34 2.86
C THR A 99 -2.19 12.05 3.93
N VAL A 100 -2.77 13.07 4.52
CA VAL A 100 -2.20 13.83 5.63
C VAL A 100 -2.99 13.60 6.93
N TRP A 101 -4.26 13.20 6.82
CA TRP A 101 -5.07 12.84 7.98
C TRP A 101 -6.09 11.77 7.62
N HIS A 102 -6.31 10.84 8.55
CA HIS A 102 -7.35 9.82 8.39
C HIS A 102 -7.92 9.48 9.76
N ALA A 103 -9.16 9.90 10.00
CA ALA A 103 -9.90 9.71 11.25
C ALA A 103 -11.28 9.10 10.93
N PRO A 104 -11.36 7.78 10.66
CA PRO A 104 -12.59 7.14 10.21
C PRO A 104 -13.60 6.89 11.33
N LEU A 105 -13.21 7.11 12.59
CA LEU A 105 -14.01 6.86 13.78
C LEU A 105 -14.34 8.18 14.51
N GLY A 106 -15.39 8.18 15.34
CA GLY A 106 -15.83 9.33 16.11
C GLY A 106 -17.11 9.95 15.58
N ASP A 107 -17.53 11.06 16.19
CA ASP A 107 -18.80 11.74 15.85
C ASP A 107 -18.76 12.41 14.47
N PHE A 108 -17.58 12.83 14.03
CA PHE A 108 -17.34 13.50 12.74
C PHE A 108 -16.19 12.82 12.01
N PRO A 109 -16.39 11.60 11.47
CA PRO A 109 -15.35 10.89 10.76
C PRO A 109 -14.95 11.63 9.46
N PHE A 110 -13.65 11.75 9.20
CA PHE A 110 -13.14 12.40 8.02
C PHE A 110 -11.80 11.84 7.56
N THR A 111 -11.44 12.18 6.35
CA THR A 111 -10.13 11.90 5.77
C THR A 111 -9.69 13.08 4.91
N MET A 112 -8.39 13.33 4.82
CA MET A 112 -7.84 14.43 4.05
C MET A 112 -6.65 13.93 3.22
N GLN A 113 -6.78 14.09 1.90
CA GLN A 113 -5.72 13.88 0.93
C GLN A 113 -5.43 15.21 0.25
N LEU A 114 -4.15 15.57 0.13
CA LEU A 114 -3.68 16.76 -0.57
C LEU A 114 -3.27 16.43 -2.02
N GLY A 115 -3.27 17.47 -2.85
CA GLY A 115 -3.01 17.44 -4.28
C GLY A 115 -4.24 17.92 -5.05
N ASP A 116 -4.27 19.22 -5.44
CA ASP A 116 -5.39 19.84 -6.15
C ASP A 116 -5.66 19.15 -7.49
N MET A 117 -6.77 18.43 -7.56
CA MET A 117 -7.19 17.67 -8.75
C MET A 117 -7.57 18.56 -9.93
N ASN A 118 -8.04 19.80 -9.69
CA ASN A 118 -8.32 20.76 -10.77
C ASN A 118 -7.02 21.24 -11.40
N LEU A 119 -6.01 21.55 -10.58
CA LEU A 119 -4.70 21.96 -11.09
C LEU A 119 -4.05 20.82 -11.89
N LEU A 120 -4.14 19.58 -11.39
CA LEU A 120 -3.65 18.39 -12.09
C LEU A 120 -4.35 18.24 -13.45
N ALA A 121 -5.68 18.34 -13.51
CA ALA A 121 -6.45 18.23 -14.74
C ALA A 121 -6.07 19.34 -15.74
N ALA A 122 -6.00 20.59 -15.28
CA ALA A 122 -5.65 21.74 -16.11
C ALA A 122 -4.21 21.68 -16.67
N ARG A 123 -3.27 21.10 -15.92
CA ARG A 123 -1.85 21.01 -16.32
C ARG A 123 -1.54 19.82 -17.22
N THR A 124 -2.38 18.80 -17.23
CA THR A 124 -2.18 17.56 -18.00
C THR A 124 -3.08 17.46 -19.21
N ASP A 125 -4.13 18.29 -19.30
CA ASP A 125 -5.20 18.21 -20.31
C ASP A 125 -5.92 16.83 -20.30
N ILE A 126 -6.02 16.22 -19.11
CA ILE A 126 -6.65 14.92 -18.89
C ILE A 126 -7.63 15.02 -17.73
N ASP A 127 -8.86 14.45 -17.90
CA ASP A 127 -9.82 14.34 -16.81
C ASP A 127 -9.19 13.62 -15.61
N VAL A 128 -9.40 14.12 -14.39
CA VAL A 128 -8.90 13.51 -13.16
C VAL A 128 -10.05 12.95 -12.34
N VAL A 129 -9.88 11.77 -11.82
CA VAL A 129 -10.73 11.18 -10.79
C VAL A 129 -9.95 11.15 -9.48
N GLY A 130 -10.48 11.79 -8.47
CA GLY A 130 -9.87 11.89 -7.14
C GLY A 130 -10.89 11.75 -6.03
N ASP A 131 -10.49 11.98 -4.77
CA ASP A 131 -11.38 11.93 -3.62
C ASP A 131 -12.14 10.60 -3.47
N PHE A 132 -11.41 9.51 -3.55
CA PHE A 132 -12.02 8.17 -3.52
C PHE A 132 -12.56 7.76 -2.15
N ARG A 133 -11.95 8.24 -1.06
CA ARG A 133 -12.23 7.75 0.29
C ARG A 133 -13.48 8.34 0.91
N ARG A 134 -13.74 9.64 0.70
CA ARG A 134 -14.85 10.36 1.35
C ARG A 134 -16.23 9.79 0.97
N LYS A 135 -16.39 9.28 -0.25
CA LYS A 135 -17.67 8.70 -0.66
C LYS A 135 -17.96 7.38 0.06
N ASP A 136 -16.98 6.52 0.25
CA ASP A 136 -17.14 5.31 1.06
C ASP A 136 -17.53 5.65 2.51
N MET A 137 -16.86 6.65 3.09
CA MET A 137 -17.16 7.15 4.44
C MET A 137 -18.57 7.75 4.54
N ALA A 138 -19.04 8.46 3.52
CA ALA A 138 -20.42 8.99 3.47
C ALA A 138 -21.48 7.89 3.47
N PHE A 139 -21.11 6.67 3.04
CA PHE A 139 -21.95 5.46 3.13
C PHE A 139 -21.68 4.64 4.40
N GLY A 140 -21.00 5.23 5.38
CA GLY A 140 -20.73 4.61 6.68
C GLY A 140 -19.51 3.68 6.72
N GLY A 141 -18.74 3.62 5.64
CA GLY A 141 -17.46 2.90 5.60
C GLY A 141 -16.32 3.69 6.22
N GLN A 142 -15.18 3.04 6.35
CA GLN A 142 -13.95 3.65 6.90
C GLN A 142 -13.09 4.35 5.83
N GLY A 143 -13.44 4.26 4.54
CA GLY A 143 -12.67 4.86 3.45
C GLY A 143 -11.33 4.15 3.15
N ALA A 144 -11.07 3.03 3.82
CA ALA A 144 -9.87 2.20 3.67
C ALA A 144 -10.16 0.76 4.16
N PRO A 145 -9.44 -0.26 3.67
CA PRO A 145 -8.59 -0.23 2.49
C PRO A 145 -9.41 -0.26 1.18
N LEU A 146 -8.94 0.37 0.11
CA LEU A 146 -9.62 0.40 -1.20
C LEU A 146 -9.06 -0.62 -2.20
N VAL A 147 -7.79 -0.98 -2.04
CA VAL A 147 -7.06 -1.89 -2.95
C VAL A 147 -7.64 -3.31 -3.02
N PRO A 148 -8.27 -3.89 -1.98
CA PRO A 148 -8.88 -5.22 -2.06
C PRO A 148 -9.94 -5.39 -3.16
N ALA A 149 -10.67 -4.31 -3.52
CA ALA A 149 -11.62 -4.34 -4.64
C ALA A 149 -10.91 -4.52 -5.99
N PHE A 150 -9.77 -3.87 -6.17
CA PHE A 150 -8.92 -4.06 -7.34
C PHE A 150 -8.29 -5.46 -7.37
N HIS A 151 -7.80 -5.93 -6.22
CA HIS A 151 -7.29 -7.30 -6.12
C HIS A 151 -8.34 -8.33 -6.52
N GLN A 152 -9.60 -8.14 -6.12
CA GLN A 152 -10.69 -8.99 -6.57
C GLN A 152 -10.84 -8.94 -8.08
N ALA A 153 -10.92 -7.75 -8.66
CA ALA A 153 -11.13 -7.58 -10.09
C ALA A 153 -10.02 -8.22 -10.95
N LEU A 154 -8.80 -8.28 -10.42
CA LEU A 154 -7.63 -8.74 -11.17
C LEU A 154 -7.25 -10.20 -10.87
N PHE A 155 -7.37 -10.65 -9.63
CA PHE A 155 -6.78 -11.91 -9.14
C PHE A 155 -7.78 -12.93 -8.63
N TYR A 156 -9.09 -12.61 -8.59
CA TYR A 156 -10.10 -13.59 -8.17
C TYR A 156 -10.15 -14.74 -9.16
N ASP A 157 -10.20 -15.96 -8.63
CA ASP A 157 -10.25 -17.18 -9.40
C ASP A 157 -11.08 -18.22 -8.62
N GLU A 158 -12.07 -18.83 -9.27
CA GLU A 158 -12.95 -19.79 -8.63
C GLU A 158 -12.26 -21.12 -8.26
N GLN A 159 -11.11 -21.40 -8.85
CA GLN A 159 -10.37 -22.64 -8.65
C GLN A 159 -9.27 -22.51 -7.59
N TRP A 160 -8.97 -21.29 -7.13
CA TRP A 160 -7.88 -20.99 -6.22
C TRP A 160 -8.33 -20.21 -4.99
N ALA A 161 -7.78 -20.58 -3.85
CA ALA A 161 -7.75 -19.70 -2.69
C ALA A 161 -6.59 -18.70 -2.88
N THR A 162 -6.89 -17.52 -3.41
CA THR A 162 -5.87 -16.49 -3.67
C THR A 162 -5.78 -15.53 -2.50
N VAL A 163 -4.57 -15.24 -2.05
CA VAL A 163 -4.29 -14.15 -1.13
C VAL A 163 -3.28 -13.22 -1.80
N VAL A 164 -3.55 -11.92 -1.75
CA VAL A 164 -2.58 -10.89 -2.15
C VAL A 164 -1.97 -10.32 -0.89
N LEU A 165 -0.65 -10.37 -0.79
CA LEU A 165 0.15 -9.89 0.33
C LEU A 165 0.96 -8.68 -0.13
N ASN A 166 0.69 -7.52 0.44
CA ASN A 166 1.54 -6.35 0.29
C ASN A 166 2.52 -6.27 1.47
N ILE A 167 3.83 -6.24 1.19
CA ILE A 167 4.87 -6.06 2.20
C ILE A 167 5.49 -4.67 2.01
N GLY A 168 4.81 -3.66 2.57
CA GLY A 168 5.33 -2.30 2.74
C GLY A 168 6.01 -2.12 4.10
N GLY A 169 5.93 -0.95 4.70
CA GLY A 169 6.36 -0.72 6.09
C GLY A 169 5.57 -1.58 7.08
N ILE A 170 4.26 -1.66 6.89
CA ILE A 170 3.33 -2.63 7.48
C ILE A 170 2.95 -3.62 6.38
N SER A 171 2.77 -4.87 6.71
CA SER A 171 2.27 -5.88 5.79
C SER A 171 0.77 -6.10 5.97
N ASN A 172 0.07 -6.22 4.84
CA ASN A 172 -1.38 -6.45 4.80
C ASN A 172 -1.75 -7.49 3.76
N ILE A 173 -2.92 -8.11 3.94
CA ILE A 173 -3.45 -9.12 3.02
C ILE A 173 -4.84 -8.79 2.53
N SER A 174 -5.13 -9.21 1.30
CA SER A 174 -6.48 -9.33 0.75
C SER A 174 -6.75 -10.82 0.50
N VAL A 175 -7.76 -11.36 1.15
CA VAL A 175 -8.14 -12.78 1.07
C VAL A 175 -9.29 -12.93 0.10
N LEU A 176 -9.04 -13.59 -1.04
CA LEU A 176 -9.95 -13.77 -2.15
C LEU A 176 -10.34 -15.24 -2.23
N LEU A 177 -11.32 -15.63 -1.42
CA LEU A 177 -11.82 -17.00 -1.42
C LEU A 177 -13.12 -17.11 -2.23
N PRO A 178 -13.26 -18.14 -3.09
CA PRO A 178 -14.51 -18.38 -3.80
C PRO A 178 -15.70 -18.52 -2.85
N ASN A 179 -16.82 -17.87 -3.23
CA ASN A 179 -18.08 -17.92 -2.49
C ASN A 179 -18.01 -17.42 -1.04
N GLN A 180 -17.00 -16.62 -0.70
CA GLN A 180 -16.86 -15.98 0.61
C GLN A 180 -16.70 -14.47 0.46
N PRO A 181 -17.13 -13.68 1.46
CA PRO A 181 -16.81 -12.26 1.48
C PRO A 181 -15.30 -12.05 1.45
N ILE A 182 -14.86 -11.08 0.64
CA ILE A 182 -13.48 -10.66 0.65
C ILE A 182 -13.20 -9.94 1.96
N ILE A 183 -12.08 -10.26 2.56
CA ILE A 183 -11.57 -9.60 3.76
C ILE A 183 -10.18 -9.04 3.48
N GLY A 184 -9.86 -7.93 4.13
CA GLY A 184 -8.53 -7.31 4.08
C GLY A 184 -8.15 -6.82 5.46
N TYR A 185 -6.90 -7.05 5.88
CA TYR A 185 -6.40 -6.61 7.17
C TYR A 185 -4.87 -6.65 7.24
N ASP A 186 -4.32 -5.93 8.23
CA ASP A 186 -2.87 -5.88 8.45
C ASP A 186 -2.40 -7.12 9.21
N THR A 187 -1.32 -7.73 8.75
CA THR A 187 -0.74 -8.93 9.39
C THR A 187 0.26 -8.58 10.49
N GLY A 188 0.80 -7.36 10.45
CA GLY A 188 1.81 -6.89 11.38
C GLY A 188 2.89 -6.06 10.68
N PRO A 189 4.08 -5.89 11.27
CA PRO A 189 5.16 -5.15 10.63
C PRO A 189 5.63 -5.86 9.36
N GLY A 190 5.88 -5.06 8.33
CA GLY A 190 6.59 -5.46 7.13
C GLY A 190 8.07 -5.07 7.23
N ASN A 191 8.48 -4.07 6.46
CA ASN A 191 9.87 -3.61 6.41
C ASN A 191 10.21 -2.58 7.50
N ALA A 192 9.23 -1.87 8.10
CA ALA A 192 9.49 -0.67 8.90
C ALA A 192 10.48 -0.89 10.04
N LEU A 193 10.40 -2.02 10.76
CA LEU A 193 11.33 -2.32 11.85
C LEU A 193 12.72 -2.71 11.33
N MET A 194 12.79 -3.49 10.26
CA MET A 194 14.05 -3.87 9.62
C MET A 194 14.79 -2.66 9.05
N ASP A 195 14.07 -1.79 8.34
CA ASP A 195 14.63 -0.58 7.73
C ASP A 195 15.10 0.41 8.80
N GLY A 196 14.29 0.62 9.84
CA GLY A 196 14.68 1.48 10.96
C GLY A 196 15.89 0.95 11.73
N TRP A 197 16.01 -0.37 11.88
CA TRP A 197 17.12 -0.99 12.59
C TRP A 197 18.43 -0.91 11.80
N ILE A 198 18.41 -1.25 10.50
CA ILE A 198 19.61 -1.14 9.67
C ILE A 198 20.04 0.33 9.47
N ALA A 199 19.10 1.26 9.36
CA ALA A 199 19.41 2.69 9.27
C ALA A 199 20.16 3.19 10.50
N ARG A 200 19.76 2.75 11.68
CA ARG A 200 20.41 3.11 12.95
C ARG A 200 21.84 2.55 13.08
N HIS A 201 22.07 1.31 12.63
CA HIS A 201 23.32 0.61 12.87
C HIS A 201 24.34 0.70 11.71
N LEU A 202 23.85 0.77 10.48
CA LEU A 202 24.71 0.79 9.28
C LEU A 202 24.49 2.04 8.40
N GLY A 203 23.49 2.89 8.70
CA GLY A 203 23.19 4.06 7.90
C GLY A 203 22.54 3.74 6.53
N HIS A 204 22.13 2.50 6.29
CA HIS A 204 21.45 2.09 5.06
C HIS A 204 19.95 2.28 5.19
N THR A 205 19.28 2.62 4.08
CA THR A 205 17.84 2.83 4.08
C THR A 205 17.03 1.54 4.20
N PHE A 206 17.57 0.41 3.75
CA PHE A 206 16.97 -0.93 3.84
C PHE A 206 18.05 -2.03 3.74
N ASP A 207 17.70 -3.24 4.12
CA ASP A 207 18.55 -4.44 4.04
C ASP A 207 18.38 -5.10 2.65
N ALA A 208 19.26 -4.75 1.72
CA ALA A 208 19.19 -5.25 0.35
C ALA A 208 19.23 -6.79 0.32
N ASP A 209 18.17 -7.41 -0.25
CA ASP A 209 18.00 -8.87 -0.34
C ASP A 209 18.08 -9.59 1.02
N GLY A 210 17.95 -8.88 2.14
CA GLY A 210 18.09 -9.43 3.49
C GLY A 210 19.50 -9.95 3.80
N GLN A 211 20.52 -9.38 3.16
CA GLN A 211 21.91 -9.87 3.29
C GLN A 211 22.45 -9.72 4.71
N TRP A 212 22.15 -8.62 5.36
CA TRP A 212 22.58 -8.40 6.74
C TRP A 212 21.85 -9.34 7.70
N ALA A 213 20.52 -9.49 7.55
CA ALA A 213 19.74 -10.44 8.34
C ALA A 213 20.23 -11.89 8.17
N ARG A 214 20.58 -12.28 6.94
CA ARG A 214 21.08 -13.65 6.64
C ARG A 214 22.38 -14.00 7.38
N GLY A 215 23.20 -13.02 7.70
CA GLY A 215 24.44 -13.21 8.47
C GLY A 215 24.24 -13.31 9.98
N GLY A 216 23.06 -12.95 10.50
CA GLY A 216 22.72 -13.03 11.91
C GLY A 216 22.05 -14.34 12.30
N LYS A 217 21.86 -14.51 13.61
CA LYS A 217 21.16 -15.65 14.20
C LYS A 217 19.82 -15.21 14.78
N VAL A 218 18.75 -15.90 14.42
CA VAL A 218 17.43 -15.65 15.01
C VAL A 218 17.45 -15.96 16.50
N ARG A 219 17.05 -14.99 17.31
CA ARG A 219 16.92 -15.11 18.76
C ARG A 219 15.50 -15.52 19.13
N SER A 220 15.35 -16.77 19.55
CA SER A 220 14.02 -17.34 19.88
C SER A 220 13.35 -16.66 21.07
N ASP A 221 14.13 -16.22 22.06
CA ASP A 221 13.67 -15.48 23.24
C ASP A 221 13.07 -14.11 22.85
N LEU A 222 13.75 -13.36 21.98
CA LEU A 222 13.28 -12.09 21.46
C LEU A 222 12.07 -12.29 20.54
N LEU A 223 12.11 -13.25 19.63
CA LEU A 223 11.03 -13.56 18.70
C LEU A 223 9.73 -13.91 19.44
N THR A 224 9.82 -14.75 20.47
CA THR A 224 8.66 -15.12 21.28
C THR A 224 8.00 -13.90 21.90
N LYS A 225 8.79 -12.99 22.49
CA LYS A 225 8.25 -11.76 23.08
C LYS A 225 7.62 -10.81 22.05
N MET A 226 8.19 -10.75 20.84
CA MET A 226 7.59 -9.98 19.75
C MET A 226 6.24 -10.55 19.31
N LEU A 227 6.13 -11.87 19.21
CA LEU A 227 4.91 -12.56 18.80
C LEU A 227 3.84 -12.59 19.91
N ASP A 228 4.20 -12.35 21.17
CA ASP A 228 3.27 -12.18 22.29
C ASP A 228 2.54 -10.82 22.28
N GLU A 229 2.85 -9.93 21.32
CA GLU A 229 2.13 -8.65 21.18
C GLU A 229 0.62 -8.91 21.03
N PRO A 230 -0.25 -8.29 21.87
CA PRO A 230 -1.69 -8.55 21.85
C PRO A 230 -2.35 -8.34 20.49
N TYR A 231 -1.78 -7.50 19.65
CA TYR A 231 -2.26 -7.29 18.28
C TYR A 231 -2.45 -8.60 17.50
N PHE A 232 -1.54 -9.57 17.65
CA PHE A 232 -1.61 -10.83 16.90
C PHE A 232 -2.78 -11.72 17.30
N GLN A 233 -3.34 -11.51 18.50
CA GLN A 233 -4.50 -12.26 19.01
C GLN A 233 -5.84 -11.63 18.60
N LEU A 234 -5.84 -10.41 18.05
CA LEU A 234 -7.07 -9.78 17.60
C LEU A 234 -7.65 -10.51 16.38
N PRO A 235 -8.98 -10.70 16.34
CA PRO A 235 -9.64 -11.26 15.17
C PRO A 235 -9.62 -10.26 14.01
N PRO A 236 -9.58 -10.73 12.74
CA PRO A 236 -9.82 -9.86 11.60
C PRO A 236 -11.30 -9.39 11.54
N PRO A 237 -11.57 -8.18 10.95
CA PRO A 237 -10.58 -7.26 10.41
C PRO A 237 -9.84 -6.49 11.50
N LYS A 238 -8.54 -6.28 11.32
CA LYS A 238 -7.69 -5.52 12.25
C LYS A 238 -6.69 -4.69 11.48
N SER A 239 -6.31 -3.53 12.03
CA SER A 239 -5.28 -2.68 11.45
C SER A 239 -4.25 -2.26 12.49
N THR A 240 -3.06 -1.91 12.02
CA THR A 240 -1.94 -1.43 12.81
C THR A 240 -1.06 -0.53 11.95
N GLY A 241 -0.12 0.17 12.59
CA GLY A 241 0.75 1.09 11.91
C GLY A 241 2.07 1.32 12.67
N ARG A 242 2.78 2.37 12.26
CA ARG A 242 4.01 2.81 12.92
C ARG A 242 3.79 3.36 14.32
N GLU A 243 2.55 3.66 14.71
CA GLU A 243 2.18 4.03 16.07
C GLU A 243 2.43 2.88 17.06
N LEU A 244 2.23 1.63 16.63
CA LEU A 244 2.53 0.44 17.43
C LEU A 244 3.92 -0.11 17.09
N PHE A 245 4.17 -0.50 15.83
CA PHE A 245 5.41 -1.15 15.42
C PHE A 245 6.46 -0.13 14.98
N ASN A 246 7.24 0.37 15.95
CA ASN A 246 8.30 1.35 15.78
C ASN A 246 9.55 0.98 16.58
N LEU A 247 10.64 1.74 16.41
CA LEU A 247 11.90 1.46 17.10
C LEU A 247 11.78 1.59 18.62
N THR A 248 10.92 2.46 19.14
CA THR A 248 10.68 2.58 20.58
C THR A 248 10.03 1.32 21.16
N TRP A 249 9.08 0.72 20.43
CA TRP A 249 8.48 -0.57 20.78
C TRP A 249 9.54 -1.68 20.76
N LEU A 250 10.39 -1.70 19.74
CA LEU A 250 11.49 -2.67 19.63
C LEU A 250 12.48 -2.54 20.79
N GLU A 251 12.90 -1.33 21.15
CA GLU A 251 13.79 -1.06 22.29
C GLU A 251 13.22 -1.55 23.61
N LYS A 252 11.93 -1.29 23.85
CA LYS A 252 11.24 -1.78 25.05
C LYS A 252 11.22 -3.32 25.09
N THR A 253 11.06 -3.97 23.94
CA THR A 253 11.05 -5.44 23.83
C THR A 253 12.46 -6.01 24.03
N LEU A 254 13.48 -5.39 23.44
CA LEU A 254 14.90 -5.73 23.67
C LEU A 254 15.27 -5.60 25.15
N ALA A 255 14.94 -4.48 25.79
CA ALA A 255 15.25 -4.28 27.21
C ALA A 255 14.66 -5.37 28.11
N LYS A 256 13.48 -5.89 27.80
CA LYS A 256 12.88 -7.03 28.52
C LYS A 256 13.58 -8.37 28.25
N THR A 257 14.35 -8.47 27.17
CA THR A 257 15.04 -9.71 26.76
C THR A 257 16.47 -9.75 27.31
N THR A 258 17.21 -8.64 27.24
CA THR A 258 18.62 -8.54 27.64
C THR A 258 18.86 -8.69 29.15
N VAL A 259 17.84 -8.51 29.98
CA VAL A 259 17.95 -8.70 31.45
C VAL A 259 18.42 -10.11 31.83
N LEU A 260 18.21 -11.09 30.95
CA LEU A 260 18.52 -12.51 31.26
C LEU A 260 19.76 -13.04 30.55
N GLU A 261 20.21 -12.49 29.41
CA GLU A 261 21.20 -13.13 28.53
C GLU A 261 22.30 -12.19 27.98
N GLY A 262 22.32 -10.91 28.38
CA GLY A 262 23.29 -9.91 27.87
C GLY A 262 22.88 -9.28 26.54
N ASP A 263 23.74 -8.41 26.00
CA ASP A 263 23.42 -7.64 24.76
C ASP A 263 23.33 -8.54 23.53
N ILE A 264 22.25 -8.38 22.78
CA ILE A 264 22.04 -9.09 21.51
C ILE A 264 22.78 -8.34 20.39
N PRO A 265 23.64 -9.03 19.60
CA PRO A 265 24.29 -8.39 18.47
C PRO A 265 23.27 -7.75 17.51
N PRO A 266 23.52 -6.53 16.99
CA PRO A 266 22.59 -5.86 16.09
C PRO A 266 22.19 -6.67 14.85
N GLN A 267 23.11 -7.47 14.32
CA GLN A 267 22.83 -8.36 13.19
C GLN A 267 21.86 -9.50 13.57
N ASP A 268 21.93 -10.02 14.79
CA ASP A 268 21.00 -11.04 15.28
C ASP A 268 19.59 -10.45 15.51
N VAL A 269 19.53 -9.18 15.94
CA VAL A 269 18.25 -8.46 15.99
C VAL A 269 17.65 -8.32 14.59
N GLN A 270 18.45 -7.94 13.58
CA GLN A 270 17.96 -7.83 12.20
C GLN A 270 17.44 -9.18 11.67
N ALA A 271 18.17 -10.27 11.92
CA ALA A 271 17.72 -11.62 11.56
C ALA A 271 16.40 -11.99 12.25
N THR A 272 16.24 -11.60 13.52
CA THR A 272 15.03 -11.85 14.30
C THR A 272 13.86 -11.00 13.81
N LEU A 273 14.09 -9.76 13.37
CA LEU A 273 13.08 -8.89 12.78
C LEU A 273 12.56 -9.44 11.43
N LEU A 274 13.46 -9.97 10.59
CA LEU A 274 13.05 -10.65 9.35
C LEU A 274 12.18 -11.89 9.65
N GLU A 275 12.61 -12.70 10.60
CA GLU A 275 11.83 -13.87 11.04
C GLU A 275 10.49 -13.48 11.63
N PHE A 276 10.43 -12.39 12.41
CA PHE A 276 9.20 -11.86 12.99
C PHE A 276 8.19 -11.43 11.91
N THR A 277 8.64 -10.67 10.89
CA THR A 277 7.82 -10.33 9.74
C THR A 277 7.30 -11.58 9.02
N ALA A 278 8.18 -12.56 8.75
CA ALA A 278 7.78 -13.78 8.09
C ALA A 278 6.75 -14.59 8.91
N GLN A 279 6.95 -14.68 10.22
CA GLN A 279 6.05 -15.43 11.10
C GLN A 279 4.71 -14.74 11.31
N SER A 280 4.67 -13.41 11.46
CA SER A 280 3.41 -12.66 11.59
C SER A 280 2.51 -12.85 10.35
N ILE A 281 3.09 -12.83 9.16
CA ILE A 281 2.40 -13.14 7.90
C ILE A 281 1.93 -14.60 7.88
N ALA A 282 2.81 -15.54 8.21
CA ALA A 282 2.47 -16.96 8.21
C ALA A 282 1.36 -17.30 9.21
N LEU A 283 1.32 -16.64 10.38
CA LEU A 283 0.24 -16.81 11.37
C LEU A 283 -1.11 -16.39 10.80
N ALA A 284 -1.18 -15.27 10.09
CA ALA A 284 -2.41 -14.82 9.44
C ALA A 284 -2.88 -15.82 8.37
N LEU A 285 -1.98 -16.31 7.52
CA LEU A 285 -2.31 -17.23 6.43
C LEU A 285 -2.70 -18.64 6.91
N ARG A 286 -2.16 -19.11 8.04
CA ARG A 286 -2.54 -20.40 8.64
C ARG A 286 -3.99 -20.45 9.14
N GLN A 287 -4.59 -19.30 9.42
CA GLN A 287 -6.01 -19.22 9.83
C GLN A 287 -6.97 -19.41 8.66
N ILE A 288 -6.49 -19.36 7.42
CA ILE A 288 -7.33 -19.51 6.23
C ILE A 288 -7.59 -20.99 5.97
N ALA A 289 -8.79 -21.43 6.34
CA ALA A 289 -9.24 -22.81 6.10
C ALA A 289 -9.90 -22.92 4.72
N THR A 290 -9.33 -23.73 3.84
CA THR A 290 -9.87 -23.97 2.50
C THR A 290 -9.40 -25.32 1.96
N PRO A 291 -10.27 -26.09 1.26
CA PRO A 291 -9.85 -27.27 0.52
C PRO A 291 -9.19 -26.98 -0.82
N LEU A 292 -9.29 -25.74 -1.31
CA LEU A 292 -8.75 -25.33 -2.61
C LEU A 292 -7.23 -25.24 -2.59
N PRO A 293 -6.56 -25.38 -3.75
CA PRO A 293 -5.17 -25.04 -3.88
C PRO A 293 -4.94 -23.56 -3.51
N ARG A 294 -3.80 -23.27 -2.87
CA ARG A 294 -3.52 -21.97 -2.24
C ARG A 294 -2.47 -21.22 -3.03
N ARG A 295 -2.77 -19.98 -3.38
CA ARG A 295 -1.87 -19.07 -4.09
C ARG A 295 -1.65 -17.79 -3.29
N LEU A 296 -0.39 -17.42 -3.06
CA LEU A 296 0.01 -16.18 -2.42
C LEU A 296 0.71 -15.29 -3.44
N LEU A 297 0.09 -14.17 -3.79
CA LEU A 297 0.65 -13.14 -4.67
C LEU A 297 1.28 -12.05 -3.81
N VAL A 298 2.58 -11.85 -3.93
CA VAL A 298 3.33 -10.90 -3.08
C VAL A 298 3.72 -9.67 -3.87
N CYS A 299 3.45 -8.49 -3.30
CA CYS A 299 3.83 -7.19 -3.85
C CYS A 299 4.45 -6.28 -2.78
N GLY A 300 4.82 -5.07 -3.17
CA GLY A 300 5.50 -4.08 -2.35
C GLY A 300 7.00 -4.36 -2.19
N GLY A 301 7.71 -3.42 -1.56
CA GLY A 301 9.17 -3.46 -1.45
C GLY A 301 9.74 -4.72 -0.80
N GLY A 302 9.00 -5.34 0.13
CA GLY A 302 9.41 -6.59 0.77
C GLY A 302 9.46 -7.79 -0.18
N ALA A 303 8.75 -7.78 -1.31
CA ALA A 303 8.82 -8.81 -2.33
C ALA A 303 10.21 -8.87 -3.03
N LYS A 304 11.02 -7.80 -2.91
CA LYS A 304 12.41 -7.75 -3.38
C LYS A 304 13.41 -8.40 -2.43
N ASN A 305 13.02 -8.66 -1.18
CA ASN A 305 13.87 -9.29 -0.19
C ASN A 305 13.82 -10.82 -0.35
N GLY A 306 14.78 -11.37 -1.10
CA GLY A 306 14.84 -12.82 -1.40
C GLY A 306 14.98 -13.69 -0.15
N THR A 307 15.65 -13.19 0.90
CA THR A 307 15.76 -13.91 2.18
C THR A 307 14.39 -14.02 2.86
N LEU A 308 13.59 -12.94 2.88
CA LEU A 308 12.25 -12.95 3.42
C LEU A 308 11.32 -13.86 2.59
N MET A 309 11.39 -13.78 1.26
CA MET A 309 10.58 -14.61 0.36
C MET A 309 10.88 -16.11 0.53
N ALA A 310 12.16 -16.49 0.60
CA ALA A 310 12.57 -17.87 0.88
C ALA A 310 12.06 -18.35 2.25
N ARG A 311 12.10 -17.46 3.27
CA ARG A 311 11.61 -17.81 4.60
C ARG A 311 10.09 -17.99 4.62
N LEU A 312 9.34 -17.12 3.94
CA LEU A 312 7.89 -17.26 3.78
C LEU A 312 7.52 -18.58 3.09
N GLN A 313 8.20 -18.96 2.00
CA GLN A 313 7.97 -20.24 1.34
C GLN A 313 8.22 -21.43 2.25
N ALA A 314 9.27 -21.38 3.08
CA ALA A 314 9.58 -22.43 4.05
C ALA A 314 8.51 -22.53 5.16
N LEU A 315 7.92 -21.42 5.60
CA LEU A 315 6.86 -21.39 6.61
C LEU A 315 5.49 -21.80 6.07
N LEU A 316 5.32 -21.71 4.74
CA LEU A 316 4.06 -21.89 4.01
C LEU A 316 4.20 -22.97 2.91
N PRO A 317 4.58 -24.20 3.23
CA PRO A 317 4.91 -25.23 2.23
C PRO A 317 3.71 -25.64 1.34
N ASN A 318 2.48 -25.37 1.80
CA ASN A 318 1.25 -25.69 1.08
C ASN A 318 0.70 -24.50 0.26
N TRP A 319 1.48 -23.40 0.14
CA TRP A 319 1.15 -22.22 -0.65
C TRP A 319 2.08 -22.12 -1.85
N GLN A 320 1.51 -21.80 -3.01
CA GLN A 320 2.31 -21.39 -4.17
C GLN A 320 2.58 -19.88 -4.04
N LEU A 321 3.84 -19.52 -3.75
CA LEU A 321 4.27 -18.13 -3.66
C LEU A 321 4.67 -17.66 -5.06
N HIS A 322 4.08 -16.54 -5.46
CA HIS A 322 4.41 -15.81 -6.67
C HIS A 322 4.53 -14.32 -6.33
N LYS A 323 5.31 -13.60 -7.11
CA LYS A 323 5.23 -12.13 -7.13
C LYS A 323 4.10 -11.69 -8.05
N THR A 324 3.57 -10.50 -7.87
CA THR A 324 2.58 -9.96 -8.81
C THR A 324 3.16 -9.76 -10.21
N ASP A 325 4.48 -9.62 -10.35
CA ASP A 325 5.20 -9.62 -11.64
C ASP A 325 4.90 -10.88 -12.45
N ASP A 326 4.87 -12.04 -11.79
CA ASP A 326 4.64 -13.34 -12.43
C ASP A 326 3.24 -13.47 -13.05
N VAL A 327 2.33 -12.59 -12.65
CA VAL A 327 0.94 -12.55 -13.13
C VAL A 327 0.62 -11.24 -13.87
N GLY A 328 1.65 -10.50 -14.31
CA GLY A 328 1.53 -9.37 -15.20
C GLY A 328 1.26 -8.02 -14.52
N LEU A 329 1.50 -7.90 -13.21
CA LEU A 329 1.40 -6.63 -12.48
C LEU A 329 2.67 -6.41 -11.65
N ASP A 330 3.44 -5.40 -12.02
CA ASP A 330 4.68 -5.03 -11.35
C ASP A 330 4.47 -4.76 -9.85
N ILE A 331 5.34 -5.34 -9.01
CA ILE A 331 5.25 -5.31 -7.55
C ILE A 331 5.26 -3.90 -6.95
N ASP A 332 5.89 -2.94 -7.61
CA ASP A 332 6.01 -1.56 -7.12
C ASP A 332 4.78 -0.70 -7.47
N TYR A 333 4.01 -1.08 -8.50
CA TYR A 333 2.94 -0.23 -9.05
C TYR A 333 1.54 -0.75 -8.78
N VAL A 334 1.35 -1.73 -7.90
CA VAL A 334 0.04 -2.31 -7.59
C VAL A 334 -0.95 -1.26 -7.08
N GLU A 335 -0.52 -0.36 -6.19
CA GLU A 335 -1.39 0.68 -5.66
C GLU A 335 -1.72 1.74 -6.73
N ALA A 336 -0.74 2.19 -7.51
CA ALA A 336 -0.99 3.11 -8.62
C ALA A 336 -1.94 2.49 -9.65
N ALA A 337 -1.76 1.21 -10.01
CA ALA A 337 -2.66 0.48 -10.88
C ALA A 337 -4.09 0.39 -10.32
N ALA A 338 -4.23 0.24 -9.00
CA ALA A 338 -5.53 0.26 -8.33
C ALA A 338 -6.24 1.61 -8.51
N PHE A 339 -5.53 2.74 -8.46
CA PHE A 339 -6.14 4.05 -8.69
C PHE A 339 -6.50 4.29 -10.16
N ALA A 340 -5.77 3.75 -11.13
CA ALA A 340 -6.19 3.71 -12.52
C ALA A 340 -7.50 2.91 -12.69
N TRP A 341 -7.62 1.75 -12.04
CA TRP A 341 -8.84 0.95 -12.04
C TRP A 341 -10.02 1.67 -11.35
N LEU A 342 -9.79 2.35 -10.23
CA LEU A 342 -10.81 3.14 -9.55
C LEU A 342 -11.33 4.28 -10.44
N ALA A 343 -10.44 4.91 -11.22
CA ALA A 343 -10.85 5.91 -12.21
C ALA A 343 -11.70 5.30 -13.33
N TYR A 344 -11.30 4.13 -13.86
CA TYR A 344 -12.11 3.38 -14.82
C TYR A 344 -13.51 3.10 -14.26
N GLN A 345 -13.60 2.55 -13.05
CA GLN A 345 -14.87 2.25 -12.39
C GLN A 345 -15.73 3.52 -12.23
N ARG A 346 -15.10 4.65 -11.88
CA ARG A 346 -15.82 5.93 -11.71
C ARG A 346 -16.35 6.49 -13.04
N ILE A 347 -15.55 6.46 -14.09
CA ILE A 347 -15.96 6.94 -15.43
C ILE A 347 -17.13 6.11 -15.96
N HIS A 348 -17.13 4.81 -15.70
CA HIS A 348 -18.22 3.90 -16.10
C HIS A 348 -19.34 3.77 -15.06
N ASN A 349 -19.28 4.55 -13.97
CA ASN A 349 -20.25 4.54 -12.87
C ASN A 349 -20.48 3.14 -12.27
N LEU A 350 -19.43 2.33 -12.21
CA LEU A 350 -19.43 0.99 -11.63
C LEU A 350 -19.03 1.03 -10.15
N PRO A 351 -19.59 0.15 -9.28
CA PRO A 351 -19.16 0.05 -7.89
C PRO A 351 -17.68 -0.30 -7.76
N SER A 352 -17.00 0.32 -6.79
CA SER A 352 -15.56 0.15 -6.63
C SER A 352 -15.06 0.05 -5.18
N ASN A 353 -15.96 0.05 -4.20
CA ASN A 353 -15.66 -0.35 -2.83
C ASN A 353 -16.17 -1.76 -2.52
N LEU A 354 -15.65 -2.35 -1.45
CA LEU A 354 -16.13 -3.61 -0.88
C LEU A 354 -16.70 -3.35 0.52
N PRO A 355 -18.03 -3.35 0.69
CA PRO A 355 -18.66 -3.20 2.01
C PRO A 355 -18.15 -4.18 3.07
N SER A 356 -17.82 -5.40 2.69
CA SER A 356 -17.24 -6.42 3.59
C SER A 356 -15.86 -6.04 4.14
N VAL A 357 -15.17 -5.12 3.49
CA VAL A 357 -13.82 -4.66 3.84
C VAL A 357 -13.84 -3.30 4.52
N THR A 358 -14.57 -2.34 3.94
CA THR A 358 -14.60 -0.96 4.46
C THR A 358 -15.66 -0.72 5.52
N GLY A 359 -16.65 -1.62 5.64
CA GLY A 359 -17.80 -1.46 6.52
C GLY A 359 -18.89 -0.52 5.96
N ALA A 360 -18.80 -0.07 4.71
CA ALA A 360 -19.82 0.73 4.06
C ALA A 360 -21.16 -0.02 3.96
N LYS A 361 -22.28 0.70 3.99
CA LYS A 361 -23.64 0.11 3.90
C LYS A 361 -23.97 -0.45 2.53
N SER A 362 -23.29 0.01 1.49
CA SER A 362 -23.51 -0.43 0.11
C SER A 362 -22.29 -0.28 -0.78
N ALA A 363 -22.25 -1.04 -1.86
CA ALA A 363 -21.27 -0.87 -2.92
C ALA A 363 -21.62 0.38 -3.75
N VAL A 364 -20.63 1.27 -3.94
CA VAL A 364 -20.79 2.55 -4.63
C VAL A 364 -19.61 2.83 -5.55
N SER A 365 -19.84 3.62 -6.58
CA SER A 365 -18.79 4.12 -7.47
C SER A 365 -18.04 5.25 -6.76
N LEU A 366 -16.80 5.00 -6.38
CA LEU A 366 -15.96 5.94 -5.63
C LEU A 366 -15.39 7.05 -6.51
N GLY A 367 -15.03 8.17 -5.89
CA GLY A 367 -14.34 9.29 -6.50
C GLY A 367 -15.26 10.36 -7.07
N ALA A 368 -14.69 11.55 -7.26
CA ALA A 368 -15.24 12.69 -7.97
C ALA A 368 -14.46 12.92 -9.27
N ILE A 369 -15.13 13.43 -10.31
CA ILE A 369 -14.52 13.75 -11.60
C ILE A 369 -14.20 15.24 -11.62
N PHE A 370 -12.98 15.57 -11.97
CA PHE A 370 -12.45 16.92 -12.19
C PHE A 370 -12.09 17.03 -13.68
N PRO A 371 -12.95 17.61 -14.50
CA PRO A 371 -12.73 17.62 -15.94
C PRO A 371 -11.59 18.56 -16.34
N ALA A 372 -10.81 18.12 -17.31
CA ALA A 372 -9.96 19.02 -18.07
C ALA A 372 -10.85 19.84 -19.01
N GLU A 373 -10.70 21.17 -19.04
CA GLU A 373 -11.41 21.98 -20.02
C GLU A 373 -10.87 21.65 -21.42
N LYS A 374 -11.72 21.05 -22.25
CA LYS A 374 -11.40 20.90 -23.67
C LYS A 374 -11.49 22.30 -24.29
N HIS A 375 -10.35 22.85 -24.65
CA HIS A 375 -10.34 24.04 -25.50
C HIS A 375 -11.06 23.68 -26.81
N VAL A 376 -12.24 24.27 -26.99
CA VAL A 376 -13.10 24.12 -28.20
C VAL A 376 -12.41 24.80 -29.37
#